data_51a58e29ccf03497997e1db4e90e8f8a
#
_entry.id   51a58e29ccf03497997e1db4e90e8f8a
#
_cell.length_a   1.000
_cell.length_b   1.000
_cell.length_c   1.000
_cell.angle_alpha   90.00
_cell.angle_beta   90.00
_cell.angle_gamma   90.00
#
_symmetry.space_group_name_H-M   'P 1'
#
loop_
_entity.id
_entity.type
_entity.pdbx_description
1 polymer ?
#
loop_
_entity_poly.entity_id
_entity_poly.type
_entity_poly.pdbx_seq_one_letter_code
_entity_poly.pdbx_strand_id
1 'polypeptide(L)'
;VIMYHSVLSDPSRTGDYVITPDEFEKDLIYIKSKGMNTVTPDMIIDYVDNGTLLPEDPILLTFDDGHLNNMTYALPLLQKYDMYATVSVVGAYTLNAEKENDPNPYYAYLTHDDIIELDKEGHFDIGCHTYDMHSLGCRNGASRKSSETEEEYKVNFSHDLTLFRDEISEKCGISPIVYAYPYGYISSEGYDL
;
A
#
# COMPACT_ATOMS: atom_id res chain seq x y z
N VAL A 1 11.07 6.78 5.20
CA VAL A 1 10.14 5.80 4.61
C VAL A 1 10.96 4.70 3.95
N ILE A 2 10.61 3.44 4.18
CA ILE A 2 11.13 2.28 3.43
C ILE A 2 9.94 1.63 2.73
N MET A 3 10.07 1.43 1.41
CA MET A 3 9.04 0.87 0.56
C MET A 3 9.41 -0.55 0.14
N TYR A 4 8.46 -1.46 0.28
CA TYR A 4 8.48 -2.84 -0.17
C TYR A 4 7.34 -3.07 -1.17
N HIS A 5 7.34 -4.23 -1.83
CA HIS A 5 6.22 -4.69 -2.65
C HIS A 5 5.90 -6.15 -2.26
N SER A 6 6.69 -7.09 -2.71
CA SER A 6 6.41 -8.53 -2.59
C SER A 6 7.40 -9.21 -1.65
N VAL A 7 6.91 -10.09 -0.77
CA VAL A 7 7.73 -10.94 0.10
C VAL A 7 7.44 -12.40 -0.25
N LEU A 8 8.41 -13.10 -0.86
CA LEU A 8 8.23 -14.48 -1.32
C LEU A 8 9.27 -15.43 -0.74
N SER A 9 8.82 -16.63 -0.35
CA SER A 9 9.69 -17.64 0.22
C SER A 9 10.64 -18.33 -0.77
N ASP A 10 10.48 -18.07 -2.07
CA ASP A 10 11.34 -18.62 -3.12
C ASP A 10 12.49 -17.65 -3.46
N PRO A 11 13.75 -17.92 -3.05
CA PRO A 11 14.87 -17.03 -3.31
C PRO A 11 15.20 -16.84 -4.79
N SER A 12 14.74 -17.72 -5.67
CA SER A 12 14.97 -17.59 -7.11
C SER A 12 14.16 -16.45 -7.76
N ARG A 13 13.19 -15.89 -7.02
CA ARG A 13 12.32 -14.80 -7.46
C ARG A 13 12.73 -13.44 -6.91
N THR A 14 13.79 -13.37 -6.10
CA THR A 14 14.26 -12.08 -5.54
C THR A 14 14.73 -11.13 -6.62
N GLY A 15 14.49 -9.84 -6.41
CA GLY A 15 14.83 -8.77 -7.35
C GLY A 15 14.48 -7.41 -6.77
N ASP A 16 14.40 -6.40 -7.61
CA ASP A 16 14.18 -5.01 -7.18
C ASP A 16 12.90 -4.79 -6.37
N TYR A 17 11.87 -5.63 -6.62
CA TYR A 17 10.54 -5.53 -5.98
C TYR A 17 10.15 -6.77 -5.17
N VAL A 18 11.04 -7.75 -5.07
CA VAL A 18 10.76 -9.02 -4.38
C VAL A 18 11.91 -9.35 -3.44
N ILE A 19 11.60 -9.49 -2.15
CA ILE A 19 12.55 -9.96 -1.14
C ILE A 19 12.05 -11.25 -0.49
N THR A 20 12.94 -11.96 0.21
CA THR A 20 12.54 -13.12 1.00
C THR A 20 12.04 -12.72 2.39
N PRO A 21 11.24 -13.58 3.07
CA PRO A 21 10.91 -13.38 4.49
C PRO A 21 12.15 -13.23 5.38
N ASP A 22 13.22 -13.97 5.09
CA ASP A 22 14.49 -13.88 5.83
C ASP A 22 15.18 -12.52 5.65
N GLU A 23 15.10 -11.92 4.45
CA GLU A 23 15.63 -10.58 4.18
C GLU A 23 14.78 -9.53 4.88
N PHE A 24 13.46 -9.62 4.76
CA PHE A 24 12.54 -8.72 5.47
C PHE A 24 12.75 -8.79 6.99
N GLU A 25 12.89 -10.00 7.54
CA GLU A 25 13.18 -10.15 8.97
C GLU A 25 14.49 -9.48 9.39
N LYS A 26 15.56 -9.60 8.59
CA LYS A 26 16.84 -8.91 8.84
C LYS A 26 16.66 -7.38 8.84
N ASP A 27 15.82 -6.83 7.95
CA ASP A 27 15.52 -5.41 7.94
C ASP A 27 14.80 -4.98 9.22
N LEU A 28 13.81 -5.74 9.68
CA LEU A 28 13.11 -5.46 10.96
C LEU A 28 14.07 -5.52 12.16
N ILE A 29 14.96 -6.53 12.21
CA ILE A 29 16.00 -6.63 13.23
C ILE A 29 16.94 -5.41 13.15
N TYR A 30 17.34 -4.99 11.97
CA TYR A 30 18.21 -3.83 11.80
C TYR A 30 17.52 -2.54 12.28
N ILE A 31 16.26 -2.30 11.88
CA ILE A 31 15.45 -1.16 12.33
C ILE A 31 15.40 -1.12 13.87
N LYS A 32 15.06 -2.25 14.48
CA LYS A 32 15.03 -2.38 15.95
C LYS A 32 16.40 -2.14 16.59
N SER A 33 17.48 -2.64 16.00
CA SER A 33 18.85 -2.46 16.50
C SER A 33 19.32 -1.02 16.47
N LYS A 34 18.73 -0.19 15.62
CA LYS A 34 19.00 1.26 15.50
C LYS A 34 18.13 2.10 16.44
N GLY A 35 17.22 1.48 17.20
CA GLY A 35 16.27 2.19 18.06
C GLY A 35 15.15 2.90 17.29
N MET A 36 15.00 2.61 16.00
CA MET A 36 13.94 3.20 15.17
C MET A 36 12.58 2.61 15.56
N ASN A 37 11.56 3.45 15.55
CA ASN A 37 10.18 3.09 15.88
C ASN A 37 9.28 3.23 14.66
N THR A 38 8.56 2.18 14.31
CA THR A 38 7.59 2.26 13.22
C THR A 38 6.43 3.17 13.61
N VAL A 39 5.98 3.99 12.66
CA VAL A 39 4.86 4.92 12.83
C VAL A 39 3.77 4.62 11.81
N THR A 40 2.53 4.92 12.20
CA THR A 40 1.37 4.82 11.32
C THR A 40 1.10 6.16 10.63
N PRO A 41 0.35 6.18 9.51
CA PRO A 41 -0.09 7.43 8.88
C PRO A 41 -0.87 8.33 9.83
N ASP A 42 -1.75 7.78 10.68
CA ASP A 42 -2.50 8.55 11.68
C ASP A 42 -1.58 9.28 12.67
N MET A 43 -0.50 8.64 13.11
CA MET A 43 0.49 9.28 13.99
C MET A 43 1.17 10.46 13.28
N ILE A 44 1.43 10.35 11.98
CA ILE A 44 2.04 11.43 11.19
C ILE A 44 1.07 12.58 11.03
N ILE A 45 -0.21 12.32 10.74
CA ILE A 45 -1.27 13.32 10.62
C ILE A 45 -1.46 14.02 11.96
N ASP A 46 -1.55 13.29 13.06
CA ASP A 46 -1.71 13.87 14.41
C ASP A 46 -0.51 14.75 14.81
N TYR A 47 0.70 14.36 14.40
CA TYR A 47 1.88 15.22 14.56
C TYR A 47 1.75 16.54 13.78
N VAL A 48 1.29 16.49 12.53
CA VAL A 48 1.17 17.68 11.67
C VAL A 48 0.03 18.59 12.14
N ASP A 49 -1.13 18.02 12.45
CA ASP A 49 -2.34 18.79 12.74
C ASP A 49 -2.44 19.24 14.18
N ASN A 50 -1.99 18.43 15.13
CA ASN A 50 -2.17 18.65 16.57
C ASN A 50 -0.85 18.86 17.32
N GLY A 51 0.30 18.61 16.68
CA GLY A 51 1.63 18.73 17.30
C GLY A 51 1.94 17.59 18.29
N THR A 52 1.21 16.46 18.22
CA THR A 52 1.51 15.27 19.02
C THR A 52 2.87 14.71 18.60
N LEU A 53 3.79 14.56 19.56
CA LEU A 53 5.15 14.13 19.24
C LEU A 53 5.18 12.68 18.72
N LEU A 54 5.87 12.47 17.61
CA LEU A 54 6.24 11.12 17.14
C LEU A 54 7.25 10.49 18.11
N PRO A 55 7.34 9.14 18.15
CA PRO A 55 8.41 8.45 18.87
C PRO A 55 9.78 8.89 18.34
N GLU A 56 10.84 8.62 19.11
CA GLU A 56 12.21 8.86 18.67
C GLU A 56 12.55 8.02 17.42
N ASP A 57 13.32 8.59 16.50
CA ASP A 57 13.75 7.96 15.25
C ASP A 57 12.60 7.26 14.48
N PRO A 58 11.53 8.02 14.11
CA PRO A 58 10.35 7.43 13.47
C PRO A 58 10.67 6.92 12.06
N ILE A 59 10.10 5.76 11.70
CA ILE A 59 10.22 5.16 10.38
C ILE A 59 8.85 4.65 9.90
N LEU A 60 8.46 5.00 8.68
CA LEU A 60 7.28 4.45 8.03
C LEU A 60 7.69 3.31 7.10
N LEU A 61 7.07 2.15 7.28
CA LEU A 61 7.19 1.01 6.37
C LEU A 61 5.98 0.96 5.46
N THR A 62 6.19 0.80 4.16
CA THR A 62 5.11 0.73 3.18
C THR A 62 5.26 -0.48 2.27
N PHE A 63 4.13 -1.03 1.83
CA PHE A 63 4.03 -2.07 0.82
C PHE A 63 3.10 -1.58 -0.27
N ASP A 64 3.53 -1.66 -1.52
CA ASP A 64 2.70 -1.27 -2.65
C ASP A 64 2.04 -2.50 -3.30
N ASP A 65 1.05 -2.28 -4.16
CA ASP A 65 0.30 -3.23 -4.97
C ASP A 65 -0.72 -4.11 -4.22
N GLY A 66 -0.58 -4.37 -2.93
CA GLY A 66 -1.51 -5.24 -2.18
C GLY A 66 -1.37 -6.73 -2.51
N HIS A 67 -0.14 -7.23 -2.61
CA HIS A 67 0.10 -8.67 -2.81
C HIS A 67 -0.36 -9.52 -1.62
N LEU A 68 -1.00 -10.67 -1.87
CA LEU A 68 -1.40 -11.62 -0.83
C LEU A 68 -0.22 -12.09 0.05
N ASN A 69 0.99 -12.11 -0.50
CA ASN A 69 2.18 -12.49 0.25
C ASN A 69 2.57 -11.50 1.36
N ASN A 70 2.05 -10.28 1.34
CA ASN A 70 2.22 -9.34 2.46
C ASN A 70 1.49 -9.87 3.71
N MET A 71 0.27 -10.39 3.55
CA MET A 71 -0.44 -11.07 4.63
C MET A 71 0.23 -12.39 5.01
N THR A 72 0.64 -13.18 4.04
CA THR A 72 1.17 -14.54 4.28
C THR A 72 2.53 -14.51 4.98
N TYR A 73 3.43 -13.60 4.59
CA TYR A 73 4.82 -13.63 5.06
C TYR A 73 5.25 -12.38 5.82
N ALA A 74 4.76 -11.18 5.47
CA ALA A 74 5.16 -9.96 6.16
C ALA A 74 4.40 -9.74 7.47
N LEU A 75 3.08 -9.96 7.50
CA LEU A 75 2.27 -9.78 8.71
C LEU A 75 2.80 -10.57 9.92
N PRO A 76 3.12 -11.89 9.84
CA PRO A 76 3.64 -12.63 10.98
C PRO A 76 4.96 -12.07 11.53
N LEU A 77 5.78 -11.46 10.66
CA LEU A 77 7.04 -10.85 11.06
C LEU A 77 6.81 -9.48 11.72
N LEU A 78 5.90 -8.65 11.18
CA LEU A 78 5.50 -7.41 11.83
C LEU A 78 4.94 -7.68 13.24
N GLN A 79 4.05 -8.66 13.40
CA GLN A 79 3.53 -9.09 14.68
C GLN A 79 4.64 -9.55 15.63
N LYS A 80 5.58 -10.37 15.15
CA LYS A 80 6.71 -10.89 15.95
C LYS A 80 7.58 -9.78 16.54
N TYR A 81 7.78 -8.69 15.79
CA TYR A 81 8.65 -7.59 16.20
C TYR A 81 7.89 -6.40 16.79
N ASP A 82 6.54 -6.47 16.84
CA ASP A 82 5.64 -5.38 17.26
C ASP A 82 5.88 -4.11 16.44
N MET A 83 5.84 -4.28 15.12
CA MET A 83 6.06 -3.21 14.14
C MET A 83 4.83 -3.03 13.25
N TYR A 84 4.70 -1.85 12.68
CA TYR A 84 3.57 -1.44 11.85
C TYR A 84 4.04 -1.10 10.44
N ALA A 85 3.17 -1.30 9.46
CA ALA A 85 3.38 -0.91 8.07
C ALA A 85 2.07 -0.44 7.44
N THR A 86 2.15 0.20 6.28
CA THR A 86 0.99 0.51 5.45
C THR A 86 1.04 -0.35 4.20
N VAL A 87 -0.07 -0.98 3.79
CA VAL A 87 -0.19 -1.63 2.48
C VAL A 87 -1.15 -0.85 1.61
N SER A 88 -0.66 -0.35 0.49
CA SER A 88 -1.45 0.39 -0.49
C SER A 88 -1.95 -0.55 -1.58
N VAL A 89 -3.27 -0.77 -1.64
CA VAL A 89 -3.88 -1.76 -2.53
C VAL A 89 -4.38 -1.12 -3.83
N VAL A 90 -4.32 -1.87 -4.94
CA VAL A 90 -4.92 -1.50 -6.22
C VAL A 90 -6.31 -2.09 -6.31
N GLY A 91 -7.36 -1.26 -6.36
CA GLY A 91 -8.75 -1.72 -6.29
C GLY A 91 -9.13 -2.74 -7.37
N ALA A 92 -8.70 -2.52 -8.62
CA ALA A 92 -8.96 -3.46 -9.71
C ALA A 92 -8.25 -4.82 -9.50
N TYR A 93 -7.09 -4.86 -8.80
CA TYR A 93 -6.39 -6.11 -8.51
C TYR A 93 -7.14 -6.89 -7.43
N THR A 94 -7.63 -6.23 -6.38
CA THR A 94 -8.49 -6.85 -5.37
C THR A 94 -9.76 -7.43 -5.99
N LEU A 95 -10.46 -6.66 -6.86
CA LEU A 95 -11.65 -7.16 -7.55
C LEU A 95 -11.35 -8.37 -8.46
N ASN A 96 -10.18 -8.41 -9.10
CA ASN A 96 -9.77 -9.56 -9.90
C ASN A 96 -9.44 -10.78 -9.03
N ALA A 97 -8.74 -10.58 -7.90
CA ALA A 97 -8.45 -11.66 -6.95
C ALA A 97 -9.73 -12.33 -6.43
N GLU A 98 -10.78 -11.53 -6.12
CA GLU A 98 -12.11 -12.06 -5.78
C GLU A 98 -12.70 -12.97 -6.86
N LYS A 99 -12.60 -12.56 -8.13
CA LYS A 99 -13.16 -13.30 -9.26
C LYS A 99 -12.39 -14.58 -9.56
N GLU A 100 -11.06 -14.53 -9.46
CA GLU A 100 -10.18 -15.65 -9.72
C GLU A 100 -10.26 -16.70 -8.61
N ASN A 101 -10.45 -16.27 -7.36
CA ASN A 101 -10.55 -17.11 -6.17
C ASN A 101 -9.44 -18.17 -6.08
N ASP A 102 -8.21 -17.74 -6.37
CA ASP A 102 -6.99 -18.56 -6.31
C ASP A 102 -5.99 -17.92 -5.34
N PRO A 103 -6.00 -18.29 -4.03
CA PRO A 103 -5.21 -17.67 -2.98
C PRO A 103 -3.74 -18.14 -3.00
N ASN A 104 -3.06 -17.97 -4.13
CA ASN A 104 -1.67 -18.35 -4.27
C ASN A 104 -0.74 -17.15 -4.00
N PRO A 105 0.05 -17.15 -2.90
CA PRO A 105 0.89 -16.02 -2.51
C PRO A 105 1.98 -15.66 -3.54
N TYR A 106 2.24 -16.52 -4.53
CA TYR A 106 3.22 -16.23 -5.57
C TYR A 106 2.77 -15.19 -6.59
N TYR A 107 1.46 -14.96 -6.74
CA TYR A 107 0.93 -14.04 -7.75
C TYR A 107 -0.41 -13.39 -7.38
N ALA A 108 -1.12 -13.90 -6.37
CA ALA A 108 -2.42 -13.35 -5.98
C ALA A 108 -2.28 -12.01 -5.25
N TYR A 109 -3.31 -11.20 -5.37
CA TYR A 109 -3.51 -9.99 -4.60
C TYR A 109 -4.48 -10.24 -3.45
N LEU A 110 -4.53 -9.29 -2.51
CA LEU A 110 -5.46 -9.32 -1.38
C LEU A 110 -6.91 -9.22 -1.87
N THR A 111 -7.77 -10.10 -1.36
CA THR A 111 -9.22 -10.01 -1.51
C THR A 111 -9.80 -9.01 -0.51
N HIS A 112 -11.12 -8.71 -0.61
CA HIS A 112 -11.78 -7.86 0.40
C HIS A 112 -11.71 -8.47 1.80
N ASP A 113 -11.90 -9.79 1.91
CA ASP A 113 -11.83 -10.49 3.20
C ASP A 113 -10.41 -10.44 3.77
N ASP A 114 -9.36 -10.57 2.94
CA ASP A 114 -7.96 -10.43 3.35
C ASP A 114 -7.67 -9.01 3.85
N ILE A 115 -8.19 -7.98 3.18
CA ILE A 115 -8.04 -6.57 3.57
C ILE A 115 -8.70 -6.32 4.93
N ILE A 116 -9.92 -6.83 5.14
CA ILE A 116 -10.64 -6.72 6.41
C ILE A 116 -9.86 -7.42 7.53
N GLU A 117 -9.29 -8.58 7.25
CA GLU A 117 -8.49 -9.32 8.23
C GLU A 117 -7.20 -8.58 8.58
N LEU A 118 -6.48 -8.03 7.59
CA LEU A 118 -5.27 -7.24 7.83
C LEU A 118 -5.52 -6.00 8.69
N ASP A 119 -6.59 -5.26 8.40
CA ASP A 119 -7.01 -4.09 9.18
C ASP A 119 -7.32 -4.49 10.63
N LYS A 120 -8.04 -5.58 10.80
CA LYS A 120 -8.40 -6.12 12.13
C LYS A 120 -7.19 -6.58 12.95
N GLU A 121 -6.17 -7.16 12.32
CA GLU A 121 -4.93 -7.60 12.97
C GLU A 121 -4.08 -6.42 13.50
N GLY A 122 -4.28 -5.20 12.96
CA GLY A 122 -3.78 -3.95 13.51
C GLY A 122 -2.28 -3.72 13.34
N HIS A 123 -1.59 -4.49 12.49
CA HIS A 123 -0.19 -4.28 12.13
C HIS A 123 0.01 -3.73 10.73
N PHE A 124 -1.08 -3.66 9.95
CA PHE A 124 -1.13 -2.98 8.67
C PHE A 124 -2.25 -1.93 8.65
N ASP A 125 -1.90 -0.71 8.24
CA ASP A 125 -2.86 0.26 7.77
C ASP A 125 -3.12 0.03 6.27
N ILE A 126 -4.34 0.26 5.82
CA ILE A 126 -4.72 0.10 4.41
C ILE A 126 -4.65 1.45 3.71
N GLY A 127 -3.87 1.52 2.63
CA GLY A 127 -3.73 2.69 1.77
C GLY A 127 -4.33 2.47 0.38
N CYS A 128 -4.50 3.56 -0.36
CA CYS A 128 -4.94 3.56 -1.75
C CYS A 128 -3.72 3.59 -2.69
N HIS A 129 -3.69 2.67 -3.67
CA HIS A 129 -2.71 2.66 -4.76
C HIS A 129 -3.41 2.78 -6.12
N THR A 130 -4.46 3.64 -6.20
CA THR A 130 -5.39 3.78 -7.33
C THR A 130 -6.45 2.67 -7.39
N TYR A 131 -7.54 2.93 -8.11
CA TYR A 131 -8.44 1.84 -8.50
C TYR A 131 -7.91 1.10 -9.73
N ASP A 132 -7.65 1.82 -10.85
CA ASP A 132 -7.23 1.22 -12.14
C ASP A 132 -6.23 2.11 -12.92
N MET A 133 -5.49 3.00 -12.23
CA MET A 133 -4.45 3.83 -12.86
C MET A 133 -3.04 3.25 -12.64
N HIS A 134 -2.91 1.95 -12.37
CA HIS A 134 -1.64 1.27 -12.17
C HIS A 134 -1.08 0.71 -13.49
N SER A 135 -0.64 1.60 -14.39
CA SER A 135 -0.12 1.20 -15.70
C SER A 135 0.99 2.14 -16.18
N LEU A 136 1.78 1.68 -17.14
CA LEU A 136 2.72 2.47 -17.92
C LEU A 136 2.34 2.43 -19.41
N GLY A 137 2.58 3.52 -20.13
CA GLY A 137 2.29 3.60 -21.57
C GLY A 137 1.38 4.77 -21.94
N CYS A 138 0.09 4.53 -22.21
CA CYS A 138 -0.85 5.61 -22.57
C CYS A 138 -1.07 6.60 -21.42
N ARG A 139 -1.06 6.08 -20.18
CA ARG A 139 -0.96 6.82 -18.92
C ARG A 139 0.22 6.27 -18.15
N ASN A 140 0.95 7.10 -17.47
CA ASN A 140 1.98 6.68 -16.53
C ASN A 140 1.44 6.91 -15.10
N GLY A 141 1.11 5.83 -14.42
CA GLY A 141 0.52 5.89 -13.08
C GLY A 141 -0.66 6.85 -13.01
N ALA A 142 -0.73 7.67 -11.98
CA ALA A 142 -1.79 8.65 -11.76
C ALA A 142 -1.58 9.98 -12.52
N SER A 143 -0.59 10.10 -13.42
CA SER A 143 -0.35 11.34 -14.15
C SER A 143 -1.35 11.58 -15.27
N ARG A 144 -1.49 12.85 -15.67
CA ARG A 144 -2.30 13.27 -16.82
C ARG A 144 -1.72 12.72 -18.13
N LYS A 145 -2.57 12.16 -19.01
CA LYS A 145 -2.16 11.77 -20.36
C LYS A 145 -1.86 13.02 -21.19
N SER A 146 -0.94 12.93 -22.15
CA SER A 146 -0.65 14.02 -23.07
C SER A 146 -1.84 14.44 -23.94
N SER A 147 -2.83 13.56 -24.10
CA SER A 147 -4.07 13.80 -24.85
C SER A 147 -5.21 14.34 -23.99
N GLU A 148 -5.04 14.47 -22.68
CA GLU A 148 -6.07 14.96 -21.76
C GLU A 148 -5.90 16.46 -21.50
N THR A 149 -7.00 17.19 -21.46
CA THR A 149 -7.03 18.53 -20.83
C THR A 149 -6.92 18.39 -19.32
N GLU A 150 -6.70 19.50 -18.63
CA GLU A 150 -6.67 19.52 -17.17
C GLU A 150 -8.02 19.07 -16.56
N GLU A 151 -9.12 19.56 -17.12
CA GLU A 151 -10.47 19.24 -16.69
C GLU A 151 -10.80 17.75 -16.89
N GLU A 152 -10.43 17.18 -18.03
CA GLU A 152 -10.60 15.74 -18.30
C GLU A 152 -9.79 14.89 -17.32
N TYR A 153 -8.56 15.31 -17.01
CA TYR A 153 -7.73 14.63 -16.03
C TYR A 153 -8.37 14.65 -14.64
N LYS A 154 -8.81 15.82 -14.17
CA LYS A 154 -9.48 15.95 -12.85
C LYS A 154 -10.71 15.05 -12.76
N VAL A 155 -11.53 15.01 -13.81
CA VAL A 155 -12.70 14.14 -13.87
C VAL A 155 -12.29 12.65 -13.80
N ASN A 156 -11.31 12.25 -14.60
CA ASN A 156 -10.86 10.86 -14.66
C ASN A 156 -10.21 10.41 -13.35
N PHE A 157 -9.38 11.27 -12.74
CA PHE A 157 -8.71 10.94 -11.48
C PHE A 157 -9.71 10.91 -10.31
N SER A 158 -10.62 11.89 -10.22
CA SER A 158 -11.70 11.85 -9.22
C SER A 158 -12.61 10.63 -9.37
N HIS A 159 -12.84 10.18 -10.62
CA HIS A 159 -13.60 8.96 -10.87
C HIS A 159 -12.85 7.72 -10.36
N ASP A 160 -11.54 7.60 -10.61
CA ASP A 160 -10.72 6.51 -10.11
C ASP A 160 -10.74 6.44 -8.57
N LEU A 161 -10.60 7.60 -7.89
CA LEU A 161 -10.72 7.69 -6.44
C LEU A 161 -12.11 7.28 -5.92
N THR A 162 -13.16 7.66 -6.66
CA THR A 162 -14.54 7.27 -6.33
C THR A 162 -14.73 5.77 -6.46
N LEU A 163 -14.24 5.16 -7.54
CA LEU A 163 -14.29 3.71 -7.73
C LEU A 163 -13.51 2.97 -6.63
N PHE A 164 -12.34 3.49 -6.24
CA PHE A 164 -11.58 2.91 -5.13
C PHE A 164 -12.39 2.95 -3.83
N ARG A 165 -12.98 4.10 -3.50
CA ARG A 165 -13.82 4.25 -2.31
C ARG A 165 -14.99 3.26 -2.33
N ASP A 166 -15.73 3.18 -3.42
CA ASP A 166 -16.92 2.34 -3.54
C ASP A 166 -16.55 0.85 -3.51
N GLU A 167 -15.42 0.47 -4.11
CA GLU A 167 -14.99 -0.93 -4.17
C GLU A 167 -14.27 -1.39 -2.91
N ILE A 168 -13.38 -0.57 -2.35
CA ILE A 168 -12.54 -0.97 -1.22
C ILE A 168 -13.08 -0.41 0.09
N SER A 169 -13.23 0.92 0.19
CA SER A 169 -13.58 1.55 1.47
C SER A 169 -14.97 1.15 1.96
N GLU A 170 -15.98 1.18 1.09
CA GLU A 170 -17.34 0.83 1.50
C GLU A 170 -17.51 -0.68 1.77
N LYS A 171 -16.93 -1.55 0.92
CA LYS A 171 -17.04 -3.00 1.09
C LYS A 171 -16.25 -3.53 2.28
N CYS A 172 -15.05 -2.98 2.52
CA CYS A 172 -14.22 -3.41 3.66
C CYS A 172 -14.56 -2.65 4.94
N GLY A 173 -15.33 -1.55 4.88
CA GLY A 173 -15.65 -0.73 6.05
C GLY A 173 -14.46 0.09 6.56
N ILE A 174 -13.48 0.39 5.71
CA ILE A 174 -12.25 1.12 6.03
C ILE A 174 -12.26 2.52 5.41
N SER A 175 -11.40 3.41 5.90
CA SER A 175 -11.25 4.78 5.37
C SER A 175 -9.76 5.07 5.16
N PRO A 176 -9.16 4.67 4.03
CA PRO A 176 -7.76 4.92 3.76
C PRO A 176 -7.43 6.41 3.74
N ILE A 177 -6.37 6.79 4.45
CA ILE A 177 -5.87 8.16 4.55
C ILE A 177 -4.55 8.38 3.81
N VAL A 178 -4.04 7.33 3.19
CA VAL A 178 -2.80 7.33 2.40
C VAL A 178 -3.13 7.04 0.95
N TYR A 179 -2.55 7.82 0.06
CA TYR A 179 -2.50 7.55 -1.37
C TYR A 179 -1.05 7.40 -1.80
N ALA A 180 -0.65 6.21 -2.26
CA ALA A 180 0.63 5.96 -2.88
C ALA A 180 0.49 6.09 -4.40
N TYR A 181 1.29 6.96 -5.02
CA TYR A 181 1.20 7.20 -6.47
C TYR A 181 1.91 6.09 -7.24
N PRO A 182 1.18 5.34 -8.12
CA PRO A 182 1.80 4.29 -8.92
C PRO A 182 3.03 4.79 -9.69
N TYR A 183 4.16 4.11 -9.51
CA TYR A 183 5.46 4.48 -10.12
C TYR A 183 5.95 5.89 -9.74
N GLY A 184 5.37 6.53 -8.74
CA GLY A 184 5.67 7.93 -8.37
C GLY A 184 5.15 8.97 -9.36
N TYR A 185 4.30 8.59 -10.32
CA TYR A 185 3.76 9.50 -11.33
C TYR A 185 2.45 10.14 -10.88
N ILE A 186 2.47 11.46 -10.77
CA ILE A 186 1.30 12.32 -10.56
C ILE A 186 1.48 13.62 -11.32
N SER A 187 0.38 14.27 -11.69
CA SER A 187 0.34 15.64 -12.18
C SER A 187 -0.06 16.60 -11.08
N SER A 188 0.47 17.83 -11.12
CA SER A 188 0.22 18.85 -10.08
C SER A 188 -1.27 19.11 -9.84
N GLU A 189 -2.08 18.99 -10.90
CA GLU A 189 -3.53 19.18 -10.86
C GLU A 189 -4.27 18.10 -10.03
N GLY A 190 -3.58 17.00 -9.70
CA GLY A 190 -4.12 15.94 -8.85
C GLY A 190 -3.88 16.12 -7.36
N TYR A 191 -3.04 17.10 -6.95
CA TYR A 191 -2.76 17.30 -5.51
C TYR A 191 -3.93 17.89 -4.73
N ASP A 192 -4.87 18.54 -5.42
CA ASP A 192 -6.02 19.21 -4.78
C ASP A 192 -7.31 18.36 -4.84
N LEU A 193 -7.23 17.10 -5.28
CA LEU A 193 -8.35 16.17 -5.45
C LEU A 193 -8.36 15.12 -4.35
#